data_e6e95b32a73ac98d9fae579802cdfb5a
#
_entry.id   e6e95b32a73ac98d9fae579802cdfb5a
#
_cell.length_a   1.000
_cell.length_b   1.000
_cell.length_c   1.000
_cell.angle_alpha   90.00
_cell.angle_beta   90.00
_cell.angle_gamma   90.00
#
_symmetry.space_group_name_H-M   'P 1'
#
loop_
_entity.id
_entity.type
_entity.pdbx_description
1 polymer ?
#
loop_
_entity_poly.entity_id
_entity_poly.type
_entity_poly.pdbx_seq_one_letter_code
_entity_poly.pdbx_strand_id
1 'polypeptide(L)'
;MKRFLSLLLCALTLSMPVAPAYALFDSKSPAQQRAEILKQNDQIMARLYRLEPHAKELVGKSAGYATFSNFGMKIFIAGGGSGSGVVMRKANQKPVFMKMVEVQAGLGVGIKSFSVIFVFETEKALNSFINSGWEFGGQATAAAKYENNGGAYERAANVSEGVWMYQLTDNGLAAEITAKGTKYYQDSDLNK
;
A
#
# COMPACT_ATOMS: atom_id res chain seq x y z
N MET A 1 -8.97 -66.73 -52.59
CA MET A 1 -7.75 -65.98 -52.76
C MET A 1 -7.98 -64.59 -52.18
N LYS A 2 -7.69 -64.38 -50.91
CA LYS A 2 -7.90 -63.10 -50.19
C LYS A 2 -6.55 -62.55 -49.82
N ARG A 3 -6.20 -61.36 -50.37
CA ARG A 3 -4.94 -60.65 -50.10
C ARG A 3 -5.15 -59.78 -48.86
N PHE A 4 -4.40 -60.11 -47.78
CA PHE A 4 -4.31 -59.27 -46.61
C PHE A 4 -3.31 -58.14 -46.89
N LEU A 5 -3.76 -56.90 -46.82
CA LEU A 5 -2.93 -55.68 -46.90
C LEU A 5 -2.70 -55.18 -45.48
N SER A 6 -1.51 -55.41 -44.95
CA SER A 6 -1.06 -54.90 -43.65
C SER A 6 -0.70 -53.44 -43.78
N LEU A 7 -1.45 -52.55 -43.17
CA LEU A 7 -1.16 -51.14 -42.98
C LEU A 7 -0.28 -50.99 -41.71
N LEU A 8 0.99 -50.69 -41.93
CA LEU A 8 1.94 -50.34 -40.87
C LEU A 8 1.74 -48.88 -40.51
N LEU A 9 1.08 -48.60 -39.36
CA LEU A 9 0.87 -47.25 -38.85
C LEU A 9 2.08 -46.85 -38.02
N CYS A 10 3.01 -46.08 -38.61
CA CYS A 10 4.11 -45.44 -37.87
C CYS A 10 3.59 -44.30 -37.02
N ALA A 11 3.45 -44.53 -35.72
CA ALA A 11 3.16 -43.50 -34.74
C ALA A 11 4.44 -42.68 -34.48
N LEU A 12 4.55 -41.52 -35.10
CA LEU A 12 5.58 -40.54 -34.84
C LEU A 12 5.21 -39.76 -33.56
N THR A 13 5.74 -40.17 -32.40
CA THR A 13 5.54 -39.44 -31.13
C THR A 13 6.45 -38.21 -31.17
N LEU A 14 5.85 -37.06 -31.45
CA LEU A 14 6.46 -35.75 -31.26
C LEU A 14 6.58 -35.49 -29.74
N SER A 15 7.76 -35.76 -29.18
CA SER A 15 8.11 -35.32 -27.81
C SER A 15 8.40 -33.82 -27.83
N MET A 16 7.40 -33.00 -27.61
CA MET A 16 7.59 -31.59 -27.32
C MET A 16 8.23 -31.46 -25.94
N PRO A 17 9.33 -30.71 -25.79
CA PRO A 17 9.85 -30.36 -24.47
C PRO A 17 8.79 -29.50 -23.76
N VAL A 18 8.23 -30.02 -22.68
CA VAL A 18 7.39 -29.21 -21.76
C VAL A 18 8.34 -28.29 -21.02
N ALA A 19 8.52 -27.08 -21.52
CA ALA A 19 9.19 -26.03 -20.78
C ALA A 19 8.38 -25.76 -19.52
N PRO A 20 9.00 -25.70 -18.32
CA PRO A 20 8.27 -25.43 -17.09
C PRO A 20 7.65 -24.03 -17.17
N ALA A 21 6.33 -23.95 -17.04
CA ALA A 21 5.54 -22.71 -17.08
C ALA A 21 5.76 -21.77 -15.88
N TYR A 22 6.88 -21.90 -15.18
CA TYR A 22 7.24 -21.08 -14.02
C TYR A 22 7.81 -19.69 -14.37
N ALA A 23 8.04 -19.40 -15.66
CA ALA A 23 8.67 -18.15 -16.10
C ALA A 23 7.70 -16.98 -16.34
N LEU A 24 6.41 -17.10 -16.02
CA LEU A 24 5.41 -16.05 -16.32
C LEU A 24 5.01 -15.19 -15.12
N PHE A 25 5.54 -15.44 -13.93
CA PHE A 25 5.41 -14.54 -12.79
C PHE A 25 6.79 -14.00 -12.46
N ASP A 26 7.15 -12.94 -13.14
CA ASP A 26 8.35 -12.14 -12.80
C ASP A 26 8.07 -11.43 -11.48
N SER A 27 8.30 -12.16 -10.37
CA SER A 27 8.20 -11.60 -9.03
C SER A 27 9.40 -10.69 -8.83
N LYS A 28 9.15 -9.36 -8.78
CA LYS A 28 10.18 -8.36 -8.51
C LYS A 28 11.04 -8.78 -7.32
N SER A 29 12.34 -8.65 -7.45
CA SER A 29 13.24 -8.91 -6.33
C SER A 29 12.95 -7.97 -5.15
N PRO A 30 13.30 -8.33 -3.90
CA PRO A 30 13.12 -7.43 -2.75
C PRO A 30 13.78 -6.07 -2.94
N ALA A 31 14.93 -6.02 -3.62
CA ALA A 31 15.61 -4.76 -3.93
C ALA A 31 14.79 -3.87 -4.88
N GLN A 32 14.22 -4.47 -5.92
CA GLN A 32 13.35 -3.75 -6.87
C GLN A 32 12.07 -3.27 -6.20
N GLN A 33 11.46 -4.09 -5.33
CA GLN A 33 10.28 -3.69 -4.57
C GLN A 33 10.57 -2.52 -3.63
N ARG A 34 11.69 -2.56 -2.89
CA ARG A 34 12.10 -1.43 -2.04
C ARG A 34 12.29 -0.14 -2.85
N ALA A 35 13.00 -0.22 -3.98
CA ALA A 35 13.24 0.94 -4.83
C ALA A 35 11.94 1.54 -5.39
N GLU A 36 10.98 0.71 -5.75
CA GLU A 36 9.68 1.15 -6.23
C GLU A 36 8.84 1.82 -5.12
N ILE A 37 8.83 1.24 -3.92
CA ILE A 37 8.13 1.84 -2.77
C ILE A 37 8.73 3.19 -2.41
N LEU A 38 10.05 3.33 -2.40
CA LEU A 38 10.71 4.61 -2.15
C LEU A 38 10.40 5.65 -3.23
N LYS A 39 10.42 5.25 -4.50
CA LYS A 39 10.00 6.12 -5.61
C LYS A 39 8.54 6.59 -5.46
N GLN A 40 7.65 5.68 -5.07
CA GLN A 40 6.24 6.01 -4.81
C GLN A 40 6.10 6.97 -3.62
N ASN A 41 6.87 6.74 -2.53
CA ASN A 41 6.93 7.65 -1.40
C ASN A 41 7.25 9.09 -1.85
N ASP A 42 8.31 9.26 -2.66
CA ASP A 42 8.72 10.59 -3.11
C ASP A 42 7.63 11.26 -3.97
N GLN A 43 6.95 10.49 -4.82
CA GLN A 43 5.84 10.99 -5.63
C GLN A 43 4.63 11.40 -4.78
N ILE A 44 4.29 10.60 -3.77
CA ILE A 44 3.19 10.88 -2.83
C ILE A 44 3.48 12.16 -2.05
N MET A 45 4.69 12.29 -1.49
CA MET A 45 5.08 13.46 -0.71
C MET A 45 5.17 14.71 -1.57
N ALA A 46 5.72 14.63 -2.78
CA ALA A 46 5.73 15.75 -3.71
C ALA A 46 4.31 16.20 -4.08
N ARG A 47 3.38 15.26 -4.24
CA ARG A 47 1.98 15.56 -4.52
C ARG A 47 1.29 16.18 -3.29
N LEU A 48 1.52 15.66 -2.09
CA LEU A 48 1.01 16.25 -0.84
C LEU A 48 1.44 17.71 -0.70
N TYR A 49 2.73 17.99 -0.82
CA TYR A 49 3.26 19.36 -0.66
C TYR A 49 2.79 20.36 -1.72
N ARG A 50 2.41 19.88 -2.89
CA ARG A 50 1.80 20.71 -3.92
C ARG A 50 0.34 21.04 -3.61
N LEU A 51 -0.42 20.08 -3.07
CA LEU A 51 -1.85 20.25 -2.75
C LEU A 51 -2.07 20.91 -1.40
N GLU A 52 -1.14 20.71 -0.47
CA GLU A 52 -1.15 21.23 0.90
C GLU A 52 0.27 21.66 1.31
N PRO A 53 0.67 22.89 0.98
CA PRO A 53 2.02 23.39 1.28
C PRO A 53 2.36 23.40 2.78
N HIS A 54 1.36 23.61 3.66
CA HIS A 54 1.54 23.62 5.12
C HIS A 54 1.90 22.24 5.67
N ALA A 55 1.55 21.15 4.97
CA ALA A 55 1.97 19.80 5.36
C ALA A 55 3.50 19.66 5.43
N LYS A 56 4.25 20.46 4.66
CA LYS A 56 5.71 20.46 4.72
C LYS A 56 6.25 20.90 6.10
N GLU A 57 5.59 21.85 6.73
CA GLU A 57 5.93 22.31 8.07
C GLU A 57 5.64 21.24 9.11
N LEU A 58 4.45 20.62 9.03
CA LEU A 58 4.06 19.53 9.93
C LEU A 58 5.05 18.35 9.84
N VAL A 59 5.35 17.89 8.63
CA VAL A 59 6.33 16.81 8.40
C VAL A 59 7.72 17.22 8.87
N GLY A 60 8.12 18.48 8.66
CA GLY A 60 9.42 18.99 9.10
C GLY A 60 9.60 19.01 10.63
N LYS A 61 8.52 19.16 11.38
CA LYS A 61 8.50 19.15 12.87
C LYS A 61 8.25 17.76 13.45
N SER A 62 7.75 16.81 12.67
CA SER A 62 7.39 15.48 13.13
C SER A 62 8.58 14.58 13.49
N ALA A 63 8.37 13.51 14.22
CA ALA A 63 9.34 12.44 14.44
C ALA A 63 9.57 11.59 13.17
N GLY A 64 8.56 11.52 12.31
CA GLY A 64 8.61 10.82 11.05
C GLY A 64 7.23 10.75 10.40
N TYR A 65 7.20 10.12 9.24
CA TYR A 65 5.96 9.93 8.49
C TYR A 65 5.93 8.55 7.83
N ALA A 66 4.75 8.09 7.46
CA ALA A 66 4.56 6.89 6.66
C ALA A 66 3.72 7.21 5.43
N THR A 67 4.06 6.60 4.30
CA THR A 67 3.26 6.65 3.08
C THR A 67 2.81 5.27 2.69
N PHE A 68 1.58 5.16 2.23
CA PHE A 68 1.01 3.92 1.68
C PHE A 68 0.33 4.22 0.36
N SER A 69 0.45 3.26 -0.55
CA SER A 69 -0.24 3.26 -1.82
C SER A 69 -0.89 1.91 -2.04
N ASN A 70 -2.12 1.91 -2.55
CA ASN A 70 -2.80 0.72 -3.01
C ASN A 70 -2.46 0.37 -4.46
N PHE A 71 -1.33 0.83 -4.96
CA PHE A 71 -0.91 0.64 -6.34
C PHE A 71 -0.71 -0.84 -6.64
N GLY A 72 -1.47 -1.37 -7.58
CA GLY A 72 -1.38 -2.77 -8.02
C GLY A 72 -2.39 -3.71 -7.38
N MET A 73 -3.36 -3.22 -6.61
CA MET A 73 -4.40 -4.08 -6.06
C MET A 73 -5.36 -4.54 -7.15
N LYS A 74 -5.34 -5.86 -7.38
CA LYS A 74 -6.49 -6.53 -7.97
C LYS A 74 -7.51 -6.70 -6.85
N ILE A 75 -8.62 -5.98 -6.93
CA ILE A 75 -9.76 -6.19 -6.03
C ILE A 75 -10.33 -7.57 -6.33
N PHE A 76 -10.15 -8.49 -5.41
CA PHE A 76 -10.88 -9.76 -5.44
C PHE A 76 -12.32 -9.51 -5.01
N ILE A 77 -13.24 -10.26 -5.59
CA ILE A 77 -14.71 -10.22 -5.42
C ILE A 77 -15.17 -10.33 -3.95
N ALA A 78 -14.27 -10.50 -3.00
CA ALA A 78 -14.54 -10.61 -1.57
C ALA A 78 -14.13 -9.34 -0.76
N GLY A 79 -14.09 -8.16 -1.37
CA GLY A 79 -13.97 -6.90 -0.64
C GLY A 79 -12.71 -6.71 0.19
N GLY A 80 -11.55 -7.11 -0.29
CA GLY A 80 -10.26 -6.86 0.36
C GLY A 80 -9.25 -6.21 -0.58
N GLY A 81 -8.42 -5.34 -0.03
CA GLY A 81 -7.34 -4.69 -0.73
C GLY A 81 -6.01 -4.87 0.00
N SER A 82 -4.89 -4.84 -0.72
CA SER A 82 -3.55 -4.77 -0.12
C SER A 82 -2.73 -3.66 -0.76
N GLY A 83 -1.83 -3.11 0.00
CA GLY A 83 -0.92 -2.07 -0.45
C GLY A 83 0.43 -2.19 0.24
N SER A 84 1.40 -1.48 -0.29
CA SER A 84 2.72 -1.35 0.30
C SER A 84 2.98 0.08 0.72
N GLY A 85 3.90 0.24 1.65
CA GLY A 85 4.27 1.54 2.16
C GLY A 85 5.64 1.53 2.81
N VAL A 86 6.04 2.70 3.26
CA VAL A 86 7.30 2.90 3.96
C VAL A 86 7.13 3.94 5.06
N VAL A 87 7.78 3.69 6.19
CA VAL A 87 7.96 4.66 7.26
C VAL A 87 9.33 5.30 7.11
N MET A 88 9.35 6.62 7.05
CA MET A 88 10.54 7.46 7.01
C MET A 88 10.71 8.13 8.37
N ARG A 89 11.82 7.88 9.02
CA ARG A 89 12.17 8.48 10.31
C ARG A 89 12.99 9.74 10.10
N LYS A 90 12.93 10.68 11.05
CA LYS A 90 13.85 11.80 11.11
C LYS A 90 15.28 11.29 11.38
N ALA A 91 16.29 12.02 10.97
CA ALA A 91 17.70 11.73 11.25
C ALA A 91 18.30 10.47 10.59
N ASN A 92 18.15 10.31 9.27
CA ASN A 92 18.88 9.32 8.45
C ASN A 92 18.79 7.85 8.92
N GLN A 93 17.75 7.50 9.65
CA GLN A 93 17.48 6.11 10.01
C GLN A 93 16.99 5.32 8.78
N LYS A 94 17.26 4.02 8.78
CA LYS A 94 16.81 3.14 7.71
C LYS A 94 15.29 3.18 7.56
N PRO A 95 14.78 3.24 6.31
CA PRO A 95 13.35 3.11 6.05
C PRO A 95 12.81 1.79 6.60
N VAL A 96 11.59 1.80 7.11
CA VAL A 96 10.88 0.57 7.51
C VAL A 96 9.77 0.32 6.50
N PHE A 97 9.86 -0.78 5.77
CA PHE A 97 8.86 -1.17 4.79
C PHE A 97 7.66 -1.81 5.47
N MET A 98 6.47 -1.42 5.06
CA MET A 98 5.22 -1.81 5.67
C MET A 98 4.26 -2.37 4.63
N LYS A 99 3.32 -3.18 5.07
CA LYS A 99 2.16 -3.66 4.30
C LYS A 99 0.89 -3.02 4.84
N MET A 100 -0.08 -2.86 3.95
CA MET A 100 -1.43 -2.45 4.27
C MET A 100 -2.39 -3.50 3.73
N VAL A 101 -3.36 -3.91 4.54
CA VAL A 101 -4.47 -4.77 4.14
C VAL A 101 -5.76 -4.07 4.50
N GLU A 102 -6.65 -3.92 3.55
CA GLU A 102 -7.97 -3.35 3.74
C GLU A 102 -9.03 -4.44 3.64
N VAL A 103 -9.91 -4.50 4.62
CA VAL A 103 -11.08 -5.38 4.61
C VAL A 103 -12.31 -4.50 4.47
N GLN A 104 -12.96 -4.56 3.32
CA GLN A 104 -14.22 -3.87 3.09
C GLN A 104 -15.39 -4.81 3.39
N ALA A 105 -16.20 -4.48 4.38
CA ALA A 105 -17.50 -5.11 4.58
C ALA A 105 -18.54 -4.35 3.74
N GLY A 106 -18.92 -4.87 2.59
CA GLY A 106 -19.97 -4.30 1.76
C GLY A 106 -19.70 -4.43 0.25
N LEU A 107 -20.77 -4.56 -0.52
CA LEU A 107 -20.75 -4.61 -1.99
C LEU A 107 -20.49 -3.19 -2.56
N GLY A 108 -19.24 -2.77 -2.56
CA GLY A 108 -18.79 -1.54 -3.22
C GLY A 108 -18.03 -1.88 -4.49
N VAL A 109 -18.66 -1.79 -5.64
CA VAL A 109 -17.99 -1.92 -6.93
C VAL A 109 -17.29 -0.60 -7.23
N GLY A 110 -15.98 -0.55 -7.05
CA GLY A 110 -15.18 0.62 -7.46
C GLY A 110 -13.71 0.46 -7.09
N ILE A 111 -12.84 0.43 -8.09
CA ILE A 111 -11.40 0.56 -7.92
C ILE A 111 -11.13 2.02 -7.56
N LYS A 112 -10.88 2.32 -6.29
CA LYS A 112 -10.43 3.65 -5.87
C LYS A 112 -8.94 3.57 -5.57
N SER A 113 -8.13 4.19 -6.41
CA SER A 113 -6.72 4.43 -6.08
C SER A 113 -6.64 5.56 -5.07
N PHE A 114 -5.98 5.32 -3.96
CA PHE A 114 -5.69 6.35 -2.98
C PHE A 114 -4.30 6.15 -2.40
N SER A 115 -3.76 7.23 -1.88
CA SER A 115 -2.54 7.17 -1.07
C SER A 115 -2.84 7.76 0.31
N VAL A 116 -2.27 7.15 1.32
CA VAL A 116 -2.40 7.59 2.71
C VAL A 116 -1.04 8.05 3.21
N ILE A 117 -1.02 9.18 3.89
CA ILE A 117 0.15 9.71 4.56
C ILE A 117 -0.19 9.86 6.05
N PHE A 118 0.58 9.20 6.91
CA PHE A 118 0.56 9.43 8.36
C PHE A 118 1.74 10.31 8.74
N VAL A 119 1.50 11.27 9.62
CA VAL A 119 2.54 12.12 10.21
C VAL A 119 2.52 11.90 11.72
N PHE A 120 3.66 11.53 12.29
CA PHE A 120 3.81 11.19 13.70
C PHE A 120 4.54 12.32 14.42
N GLU A 121 3.87 13.01 15.33
CA GLU A 121 4.48 14.12 16.10
C GLU A 121 5.57 13.63 17.04
N THR A 122 5.42 12.42 17.58
CA THR A 122 6.32 11.87 18.59
C THR A 122 6.95 10.54 18.18
N GLU A 123 8.17 10.27 18.65
CA GLU A 123 8.84 8.98 18.50
C GLU A 123 8.03 7.82 19.11
N LYS A 124 7.30 8.09 20.20
CA LYS A 124 6.43 7.09 20.83
C LYS A 124 5.33 6.63 19.88
N ALA A 125 4.63 7.55 19.24
CA ALA A 125 3.57 7.25 18.29
C ALA A 125 4.15 6.52 17.06
N LEU A 126 5.27 6.99 16.53
CA LEU A 126 5.98 6.39 15.40
C LEU A 126 6.41 4.95 15.70
N ASN A 127 7.07 4.71 16.84
CA ASN A 127 7.53 3.39 17.24
C ASN A 127 6.36 2.44 17.54
N SER A 128 5.28 2.92 18.14
CA SER A 128 4.06 2.15 18.35
C SER A 128 3.48 1.68 17.00
N PHE A 129 3.38 2.58 16.04
CA PHE A 129 2.90 2.24 14.70
C PHE A 129 3.77 1.16 14.01
N ILE A 130 5.09 1.29 14.08
CA ILE A 130 6.02 0.35 13.45
C ILE A 130 5.94 -1.03 14.11
N ASN A 131 5.98 -1.09 15.45
CA ASN A 131 6.18 -2.34 16.18
C ASN A 131 4.87 -3.11 16.43
N SER A 132 3.80 -2.39 16.73
CA SER A 132 2.50 -2.99 17.03
C SER A 132 1.62 -3.10 15.79
N GLY A 133 1.95 -2.34 14.73
CA GLY A 133 1.05 -2.10 13.63
C GLY A 133 -0.17 -1.28 14.07
N TRP A 134 -1.06 -1.06 13.13
CA TRP A 134 -2.30 -0.32 13.38
C TRP A 134 -3.47 -0.99 12.68
N GLU A 135 -4.60 -1.05 13.36
CA GLU A 135 -5.85 -1.51 12.80
C GLU A 135 -6.92 -0.44 12.98
N PHE A 136 -7.42 0.09 11.88
CA PHE A 136 -8.56 1.00 11.88
C PHE A 136 -9.85 0.19 11.91
N GLY A 137 -10.40 0.00 13.12
CA GLY A 137 -11.73 -0.55 13.32
C GLY A 137 -12.83 0.53 13.27
N GLY A 138 -14.08 0.11 13.29
CA GLY A 138 -15.25 1.00 13.17
C GLY A 138 -15.38 2.14 14.18
N GLN A 139 -14.59 2.14 15.26
CA GLN A 139 -14.55 3.22 16.25
C GLN A 139 -13.57 4.35 15.89
N ALA A 140 -12.50 4.06 15.17
CA ALA A 140 -11.51 5.07 14.75
C ALA A 140 -12.08 6.04 13.69
N THR A 141 -13.08 5.61 12.93
CA THR A 141 -13.79 6.44 11.94
C THR A 141 -14.62 7.58 12.57
N ALA A 142 -14.99 7.47 13.84
CA ALA A 142 -15.72 8.52 14.53
C ALA A 142 -14.81 9.64 15.05
N ALA A 143 -13.51 9.37 15.21
CA ALA A 143 -12.52 10.32 15.72
C ALA A 143 -11.82 11.13 14.62
N ALA A 144 -11.87 10.67 13.37
CA ALA A 144 -11.30 11.39 12.23
C ALA A 144 -12.22 12.55 11.80
N LYS A 145 -12.54 13.45 12.72
CA LYS A 145 -13.16 14.72 12.39
C LYS A 145 -12.08 15.64 11.85
N TYR A 146 -12.33 16.21 10.67
CA TYR A 146 -11.63 17.40 10.25
C TYR A 146 -11.99 18.51 11.26
N GLU A 147 -11.20 18.66 12.29
CA GLU A 147 -11.23 19.91 13.01
C GLU A 147 -10.64 20.95 12.05
N ASN A 148 -11.26 22.12 11.95
CA ASN A 148 -10.73 23.27 11.22
C ASN A 148 -9.48 23.80 11.95
N ASN A 149 -8.45 22.96 11.99
CA ASN A 149 -7.15 23.32 12.51
C ASN A 149 -6.42 24.08 11.40
N GLY A 150 -6.39 25.37 11.49
CA GLY A 150 -5.63 26.22 10.55
C GLY A 150 -4.13 25.94 10.60
N GLY A 151 -3.41 26.40 9.59
CA GLY A 151 -1.96 26.29 9.52
C GLY A 151 -1.45 24.90 9.13
N ALA A 152 -0.44 24.40 9.85
CA ALA A 152 0.26 23.14 9.51
C ALA A 152 -0.64 21.90 9.48
N TYR A 153 -1.81 21.94 10.13
CA TYR A 153 -2.78 20.83 10.23
C TYR A 153 -3.96 20.97 9.28
N GLU A 154 -3.92 21.94 8.39
CA GLU A 154 -5.00 22.12 7.42
C GLU A 154 -5.18 20.85 6.59
N ARG A 155 -6.45 20.42 6.46
CA ARG A 155 -6.84 19.19 5.74
C ARG A 155 -6.21 17.88 6.22
N ALA A 156 -5.53 17.89 7.38
CA ALA A 156 -5.14 16.67 8.07
C ALA A 156 -6.24 16.24 9.04
N ALA A 157 -6.49 14.96 9.17
CA ALA A 157 -7.34 14.42 10.22
C ALA A 157 -6.50 13.90 11.37
N ASN A 158 -6.83 14.28 12.58
CA ASN A 158 -6.26 13.62 13.75
C ASN A 158 -6.90 12.24 13.90
N VAL A 159 -6.10 11.20 13.83
CA VAL A 159 -6.57 9.80 13.86
C VAL A 159 -6.19 9.07 15.13
N SER A 160 -5.25 9.63 15.89
CA SER A 160 -4.86 9.22 17.24
C SER A 160 -4.01 10.33 17.88
N GLU A 161 -3.74 10.22 19.17
CA GLU A 161 -2.88 11.16 19.87
C GLU A 161 -1.51 11.28 19.19
N GLY A 162 -1.17 12.48 18.72
CA GLY A 162 0.07 12.77 18.01
C GLY A 162 0.21 12.12 16.63
N VAL A 163 -0.91 11.72 16.00
CA VAL A 163 -0.91 11.12 14.66
C VAL A 163 -1.92 11.80 13.76
N TRP A 164 -1.43 12.36 12.68
CA TRP A 164 -2.20 13.03 11.66
C TRP A 164 -2.21 12.23 10.36
N MET A 165 -3.30 12.29 9.62
CA MET A 165 -3.46 11.55 8.38
C MET A 165 -3.95 12.47 7.25
N TYR A 166 -3.30 12.36 6.10
CA TYR A 166 -3.79 12.88 4.83
C TYR A 166 -4.17 11.72 3.92
N GLN A 167 -5.21 11.90 3.13
CA GLN A 167 -5.59 10.94 2.10
C GLN A 167 -5.64 11.64 0.74
N LEU A 168 -4.85 11.14 -0.21
CA LEU A 168 -4.83 11.60 -1.59
C LEU A 168 -5.65 10.66 -2.45
N THR A 169 -6.51 11.21 -3.26
CA THR A 169 -7.28 10.50 -4.30
C THR A 169 -6.91 11.05 -5.67
N ASP A 170 -7.40 10.46 -6.74
CA ASP A 170 -7.16 10.97 -8.10
C ASP A 170 -7.61 12.43 -8.25
N ASN A 171 -8.63 12.85 -7.51
CA ASN A 171 -9.21 14.20 -7.52
C ASN A 171 -8.52 15.20 -6.57
N GLY A 172 -7.50 14.78 -5.82
CA GLY A 172 -6.80 15.62 -4.86
C GLY A 172 -6.86 15.08 -3.43
N LEU A 173 -6.83 15.99 -2.42
CA LEU A 173 -7.04 15.62 -1.03
C LEU A 173 -8.49 15.18 -0.81
N ALA A 174 -8.68 14.05 -0.14
CA ALA A 174 -10.00 13.57 0.21
C ALA A 174 -10.66 14.52 1.24
N ALA A 175 -11.93 14.78 1.05
CA ALA A 175 -12.74 15.53 2.02
C ALA A 175 -13.17 14.68 3.23
N GLU A 176 -13.14 13.36 3.09
CA GLU A 176 -13.44 12.39 4.14
C GLU A 176 -12.43 11.28 4.14
N ILE A 177 -11.97 10.90 5.33
CA ILE A 177 -11.07 9.77 5.50
C ILE A 177 -11.89 8.51 5.67
N THR A 178 -11.77 7.61 4.71
CA THR A 178 -12.38 6.27 4.76
C THR A 178 -11.30 5.23 5.03
N ALA A 179 -10.96 5.02 6.29
CA ALA A 179 -9.97 4.02 6.70
C ALA A 179 -10.62 2.84 7.46
N LYS A 180 -11.84 2.44 7.04
CA LYS A 180 -12.56 1.34 7.68
C LYS A 180 -11.90 0.00 7.38
N GLY A 181 -11.55 -0.74 8.43
CA GLY A 181 -11.04 -2.11 8.30
C GLY A 181 -9.64 -2.21 7.68
N THR A 182 -8.81 -1.19 7.82
CA THR A 182 -7.44 -1.22 7.30
C THR A 182 -6.44 -1.57 8.39
N LYS A 183 -5.60 -2.56 8.12
CA LYS A 183 -4.50 -2.98 9.00
C LYS A 183 -3.15 -2.66 8.36
N TYR A 184 -2.26 -2.08 9.16
CA TYR A 184 -0.89 -1.73 8.79
C TYR A 184 0.08 -2.56 9.62
N TYR A 185 1.12 -3.15 9.00
CA TYR A 185 2.11 -3.99 9.69
C TYR A 185 3.43 -4.03 8.90
N GLN A 186 4.53 -4.42 9.57
CA GLN A 186 5.84 -4.52 8.93
C GLN A 186 5.86 -5.59 7.84
N ASP A 187 6.55 -5.31 6.74
CA ASP A 187 6.90 -6.30 5.73
C ASP A 187 8.18 -7.03 6.15
N SER A 188 8.03 -8.26 6.65
CA SER A 188 9.15 -9.06 7.11
C SER A 188 10.16 -9.39 6.00
N ASP A 189 9.74 -9.42 4.73
CA ASP A 189 10.60 -9.78 3.61
C ASP A 189 11.43 -8.60 3.12
N LEU A 190 10.87 -7.38 3.21
CA LEU A 190 11.56 -6.18 2.77
C LEU A 190 12.42 -5.53 3.88
N ASN A 191 12.29 -5.94 5.13
CA ASN A 191 13.08 -5.41 6.25
C ASN A 191 14.25 -6.31 6.70
N LYS A 192 14.52 -7.37 5.92
CA LYS A 192 15.71 -8.23 6.12
C LYS A 192 17.01 -7.55 5.70
#